data_79a98cfa343f2a402064c36235492753
#
_entry.id   79a98cfa343f2a402064c36235492753
#
_cell.length_a   1.000
_cell.length_b   1.000
_cell.length_c   1.000
_cell.angle_alpha   90.00
_cell.angle_beta   90.00
_cell.angle_gamma   90.00
#
_symmetry.space_group_name_H-M   'P 1'
#
loop_
_entity.id
_entity.type
_entity.pdbx_description
1 polymer ?
#
loop_
_entity_poly.entity_id
_entity_poly.type
_entity_poly.pdbx_seq_one_letter_code
_entity_poly.pdbx_strand_id
1 'polypeptide(L)'
;MKKTLLIGWAVAVACSLLPAARAAGAATPADSKPYRLRLYHLHTGEHLDVIYRIGDRYRPESVAALDHFLRDHRTGDEKDYDIREFDLLHDLLAKLGHLDSEIDIVCGYRTPWSNNYLREHSNGVALHSQHMQAKAIDIRIPGVPTVQVRDAALFLKRGGVGYYAQSDFVHVDVGPVRHW
;
A
#
# COMPACT_ATOMS: atom_id res chain seq x y z
N MET A 1 -58.67 -72.01 27.36
CA MET A 1 -58.07 -71.57 26.12
C MET A 1 -57.75 -70.06 26.24
N LYS A 2 -56.48 -69.68 26.53
CA LYS A 2 -56.07 -68.31 26.71
C LYS A 2 -55.19 -67.92 25.52
N LYS A 3 -55.64 -66.92 24.71
CA LYS A 3 -54.89 -66.38 23.59
C LYS A 3 -53.99 -65.27 24.10
N THR A 4 -52.66 -65.42 23.95
CA THR A 4 -51.71 -64.45 24.28
C THR A 4 -51.46 -63.56 23.04
N LEU A 5 -51.61 -62.26 23.22
CA LEU A 5 -51.35 -61.20 22.19
C LEU A 5 -49.94 -60.70 22.34
N LEU A 6 -49.12 -60.88 21.32
CA LEU A 6 -47.73 -60.29 21.22
C LEU A 6 -47.79 -58.90 20.61
N ILE A 7 -47.45 -57.91 21.36
CA ILE A 7 -47.29 -56.53 20.91
C ILE A 7 -45.80 -56.31 20.48
N GLY A 8 -45.61 -56.16 19.16
CA GLY A 8 -44.29 -55.83 18.63
C GLY A 8 -44.04 -54.34 18.75
N TRP A 9 -42.89 -53.97 19.35
CA TRP A 9 -42.36 -52.61 19.41
C TRP A 9 -41.47 -52.34 18.17
N ALA A 10 -41.86 -51.40 17.31
CA ALA A 10 -41.05 -50.91 16.23
C ALA A 10 -40.16 -49.77 16.79
N VAL A 11 -38.83 -50.00 16.80
CA VAL A 11 -37.86 -48.95 17.11
C VAL A 11 -37.58 -48.14 15.85
N ALA A 12 -38.04 -46.89 15.83
CA ALA A 12 -37.69 -45.95 14.77
C ALA A 12 -36.30 -45.34 15.06
N VAL A 13 -35.31 -45.66 14.23
CA VAL A 13 -33.99 -45.05 14.27
C VAL A 13 -34.08 -43.70 13.53
N ALA A 14 -34.08 -42.59 14.29
CA ALA A 14 -33.98 -41.26 13.74
C ALA A 14 -32.52 -40.99 13.34
N CYS A 15 -32.25 -40.99 12.04
CA CYS A 15 -30.96 -40.60 11.47
C CYS A 15 -30.88 -39.08 11.51
N SER A 16 -30.18 -38.49 12.51
CA SER A 16 -29.90 -37.07 12.62
C SER A 16 -28.81 -36.68 11.62
N LEU A 17 -29.19 -36.03 10.53
CA LEU A 17 -28.26 -35.35 9.61
C LEU A 17 -27.66 -34.14 10.30
N LEU A 18 -26.42 -34.26 10.76
CA LEU A 18 -25.61 -33.13 11.19
C LEU A 18 -25.25 -32.27 9.95
N PRO A 19 -25.45 -30.95 10.00
CA PRO A 19 -24.96 -30.08 8.91
C PRO A 19 -23.45 -30.12 8.87
N ALA A 20 -22.91 -30.50 7.71
CA ALA A 20 -21.46 -30.43 7.47
C ALA A 20 -20.99 -28.96 7.63
N ALA A 21 -20.18 -28.69 8.66
CA ALA A 21 -19.50 -27.43 8.82
C ALA A 21 -18.64 -27.19 7.56
N ARG A 22 -19.00 -26.14 6.81
CA ARG A 22 -18.24 -25.70 5.64
C ARG A 22 -16.86 -25.26 6.13
N ALA A 23 -15.84 -26.07 5.89
CA ALA A 23 -14.47 -25.70 6.18
C ALA A 23 -14.18 -24.35 5.51
N ALA A 24 -13.77 -23.35 6.30
CA ALA A 24 -13.25 -22.08 5.77
C ALA A 24 -12.14 -22.44 4.79
N GLY A 25 -12.29 -22.04 3.53
CA GLY A 25 -11.36 -22.36 2.47
C GLY A 25 -9.94 -21.98 2.90
N ALA A 26 -9.02 -22.93 2.83
CA ALA A 26 -7.60 -22.64 2.97
C ALA A 26 -7.22 -21.61 1.90
N ALA A 27 -6.59 -20.49 2.32
CA ALA A 27 -6.10 -19.46 1.41
C ALA A 27 -5.24 -20.11 0.32
N THR A 28 -5.52 -19.77 -0.95
CA THR A 28 -4.72 -20.25 -2.08
C THR A 28 -3.31 -19.63 -2.01
N PRO A 29 -2.26 -20.24 -2.62
CA PRO A 29 -0.90 -19.70 -2.61
C PRO A 29 -0.80 -18.24 -3.12
N ALA A 30 -1.71 -17.80 -4.00
CA ALA A 30 -1.82 -16.41 -4.46
C ALA A 30 -2.24 -15.45 -3.35
N ASP A 31 -3.03 -15.91 -2.36
CA ASP A 31 -3.50 -15.11 -1.23
C ASP A 31 -2.42 -14.88 -0.15
N SER A 32 -1.26 -15.48 -0.30
CA SER A 32 -0.16 -15.39 0.67
C SER A 32 1.04 -14.55 0.21
N LYS A 33 0.99 -13.92 -1.00
CA LYS A 33 2.09 -13.09 -1.51
C LYS A 33 2.31 -11.88 -0.60
N PRO A 34 3.54 -11.69 -0.04
CA PRO A 34 3.85 -10.49 0.71
C PRO A 34 4.13 -9.30 -0.22
N TYR A 35 3.63 -8.14 0.16
CA TYR A 35 3.95 -6.86 -0.44
C TYR A 35 4.81 -6.08 0.55
N ARG A 36 6.07 -5.86 0.20
CA ARG A 36 7.10 -5.27 1.04
C ARG A 36 7.53 -3.94 0.46
N LEU A 37 7.81 -2.98 1.34
CA LEU A 37 8.50 -1.74 1.00
C LEU A 37 9.71 -1.57 1.91
N ARG A 38 10.83 -1.14 1.31
CA ARG A 38 12.05 -0.72 1.98
C ARG A 38 12.29 0.73 1.61
N LEU A 39 12.31 1.60 2.60
CA LEU A 39 12.33 3.05 2.42
C LEU A 39 13.49 3.65 3.22
N TYR A 40 14.12 4.66 2.64
CA TYR A 40 15.08 5.53 3.31
C TYR A 40 14.63 6.98 3.17
N HIS A 41 14.49 7.70 4.27
CA HIS A 41 14.05 9.09 4.25
C HIS A 41 15.24 10.05 4.22
N LEU A 42 15.44 10.78 3.12
CA LEU A 42 16.63 11.61 2.89
C LEU A 42 16.80 12.78 3.88
N HIS A 43 15.71 13.27 4.48
CA HIS A 43 15.76 14.39 5.43
C HIS A 43 15.86 13.96 6.88
N THR A 44 15.29 12.82 7.26
CA THR A 44 15.32 12.34 8.65
C THR A 44 16.42 11.33 8.90
N GLY A 45 16.92 10.66 7.83
CA GLY A 45 17.89 9.58 7.93
C GLY A 45 17.31 8.25 8.42
N GLU A 46 15.99 8.16 8.54
CA GLU A 46 15.30 6.97 9.01
C GLU A 46 15.20 5.91 7.90
N HIS A 47 15.24 4.64 8.29
CA HIS A 47 14.96 3.49 7.43
C HIS A 47 13.71 2.78 7.91
N LEU A 48 12.90 2.30 6.97
CA LEU A 48 11.74 1.47 7.24
C LEU A 48 11.73 0.28 6.29
N ASP A 49 11.51 -0.92 6.86
CA ASP A 49 11.41 -2.18 6.11
C ASP A 49 10.18 -2.94 6.63
N VAL A 50 9.11 -2.94 5.86
CA VAL A 50 7.82 -3.52 6.28
C VAL A 50 7.12 -4.32 5.21
N ILE A 51 6.45 -5.40 5.62
CA ILE A 51 5.43 -6.06 4.80
C ILE A 51 4.09 -5.41 5.18
N TYR A 52 3.56 -4.54 4.30
CA TYR A 52 2.35 -3.77 4.57
C TYR A 52 1.06 -4.49 4.13
N ARG A 53 1.18 -5.53 3.26
CA ARG A 53 0.06 -6.29 2.74
C ARG A 53 0.46 -7.76 2.50
N ILE A 54 -0.45 -8.70 2.76
CA ILE A 54 -0.30 -10.12 2.41
C ILE A 54 -1.56 -10.53 1.64
N GLY A 55 -1.38 -10.90 0.37
CA GLY A 55 -2.52 -11.09 -0.55
C GLY A 55 -3.35 -9.82 -0.62
N ASP A 56 -4.64 -9.91 -0.30
CA ASP A 56 -5.58 -8.78 -0.28
C ASP A 56 -5.72 -8.13 1.11
N ARG A 57 -4.93 -8.55 2.10
CA ARG A 57 -5.06 -8.08 3.48
C ARG A 57 -3.94 -7.12 3.84
N TYR A 58 -4.27 -5.85 4.04
CA TYR A 58 -3.36 -4.86 4.59
C TYR A 58 -3.14 -5.11 6.08
N ARG A 59 -1.94 -4.77 6.55
CA ARG A 59 -1.54 -4.89 7.95
C ARG A 59 -1.59 -3.51 8.60
N PRO A 60 -2.59 -3.25 9.48
CA PRO A 60 -2.82 -1.90 10.00
C PRO A 60 -1.59 -1.30 10.69
N GLU A 61 -0.86 -2.11 11.46
CA GLU A 61 0.37 -1.67 12.15
C GLU A 61 1.48 -1.26 11.18
N SER A 62 1.60 -1.95 10.03
CA SER A 62 2.59 -1.62 9.01
C SER A 62 2.17 -0.40 8.19
N VAL A 63 0.86 -0.22 7.96
CA VAL A 63 0.31 0.99 7.32
C VAL A 63 0.54 2.20 8.21
N ALA A 64 0.24 2.12 9.50
CA ALA A 64 0.51 3.20 10.45
C ALA A 64 2.00 3.55 10.55
N ALA A 65 2.90 2.54 10.45
CA ALA A 65 4.33 2.78 10.40
C ALA A 65 4.76 3.52 9.12
N LEU A 66 4.12 3.24 7.97
CA LEU A 66 4.34 3.98 6.72
C LEU A 66 3.84 5.43 6.81
N ASP A 67 2.65 5.64 7.40
CA ASP A 67 2.08 6.97 7.62
C ASP A 67 3.00 7.83 8.49
N HIS A 68 3.48 7.27 9.60
CA HIS A 68 4.46 7.94 10.47
C HIS A 68 5.79 8.23 9.75
N PHE A 69 6.32 7.27 9.01
CA PHE A 69 7.58 7.42 8.27
C PHE A 69 7.50 8.54 7.23
N LEU A 70 6.36 8.67 6.55
CA LEU A 70 6.11 9.65 5.49
C LEU A 70 5.56 10.99 6.00
N ARG A 71 5.59 11.23 7.30
CA ARG A 71 5.16 12.49 7.93
C ARG A 71 5.89 13.72 7.36
N ASP A 72 5.34 14.88 7.60
CA ASP A 72 6.02 16.14 7.26
C ASP A 72 7.30 16.29 8.08
N HIS A 73 8.45 16.13 7.45
CA HIS A 73 9.76 16.19 8.14
C HIS A 73 10.11 17.57 8.74
N ARG A 74 9.36 18.63 8.39
CA ARG A 74 9.56 19.98 8.94
C ARG A 74 8.75 20.24 10.19
N THR A 75 7.52 19.72 10.23
CA THR A 75 6.58 19.98 11.34
C THR A 75 6.40 18.76 12.25
N GLY A 76 6.74 17.57 11.76
CA GLY A 76 6.46 16.30 12.45
C GLY A 76 5.01 15.84 12.35
N ASP A 77 4.14 16.60 11.67
CA ASP A 77 2.72 16.24 11.52
C ASP A 77 2.56 15.02 10.61
N GLU A 78 1.66 14.14 11.02
CA GLU A 78 1.29 12.91 10.33
C GLU A 78 -0.07 13.05 9.63
N LYS A 79 -0.27 12.24 8.61
CA LYS A 79 -1.55 12.09 7.93
C LYS A 79 -1.66 10.70 7.32
N ASP A 80 -2.84 10.08 7.48
CA ASP A 80 -3.14 8.80 6.85
C ASP A 80 -3.02 8.90 5.33
N TYR A 81 -2.17 8.06 4.76
CA TYR A 81 -1.97 7.99 3.32
C TYR A 81 -3.10 7.24 2.62
N ASP A 82 -3.39 7.68 1.41
CA ASP A 82 -4.18 6.85 0.50
C ASP A 82 -3.41 5.55 0.24
N ILE A 83 -3.95 4.43 0.67
CA ILE A 83 -3.28 3.13 0.64
C ILE A 83 -2.84 2.70 -0.77
N ARG A 84 -3.49 3.24 -1.81
CA ARG A 84 -3.14 3.01 -3.21
C ARG A 84 -1.74 3.52 -3.57
N GLU A 85 -1.22 4.49 -2.78
CA GLU A 85 0.13 5.02 -2.96
C GLU A 85 1.19 3.95 -2.64
N PHE A 86 0.99 3.16 -1.58
CA PHE A 86 1.89 2.06 -1.24
C PHE A 86 1.88 0.95 -2.30
N ASP A 87 0.69 0.63 -2.83
CA ASP A 87 0.55 -0.30 -3.94
C ASP A 87 1.21 0.23 -5.23
N LEU A 88 1.13 1.54 -5.46
CA LEU A 88 1.81 2.18 -6.59
C LEU A 88 3.33 2.03 -6.48
N LEU A 89 3.92 2.29 -5.31
CA LEU A 89 5.36 2.11 -5.09
C LEU A 89 5.80 0.65 -5.30
N HIS A 90 5.06 -0.31 -4.77
CA HIS A 90 5.35 -1.73 -4.95
C HIS A 90 5.26 -2.14 -6.44
N ASP A 91 4.21 -1.72 -7.15
CA ASP A 91 4.03 -2.04 -8.56
C ASP A 91 5.09 -1.37 -9.44
N LEU A 92 5.56 -0.19 -9.04
CA LEU A 92 6.66 0.51 -9.70
C LEU A 92 7.96 -0.29 -9.58
N LEU A 93 8.30 -0.75 -8.38
CA LEU A 93 9.45 -1.63 -8.15
C LEU A 93 9.32 -2.94 -8.95
N ALA A 94 8.13 -3.55 -8.97
CA ALA A 94 7.87 -4.75 -9.76
C ALA A 94 8.06 -4.51 -11.26
N LYS A 95 7.57 -3.37 -11.78
CA LYS A 95 7.71 -2.99 -13.18
C LYS A 95 9.16 -2.78 -13.59
N LEU A 96 9.97 -2.26 -12.67
CA LEU A 96 11.42 -2.04 -12.87
C LEU A 96 12.25 -3.32 -12.69
N GLY A 97 11.69 -4.41 -12.12
CA GLY A 97 12.43 -5.60 -11.73
C GLY A 97 13.28 -5.44 -10.47
N HIS A 98 12.91 -4.49 -9.60
CA HIS A 98 13.67 -4.04 -8.43
C HIS A 98 12.89 -4.21 -7.10
N LEU A 99 12.12 -5.29 -6.93
CA LEU A 99 11.24 -5.52 -5.77
C LEU A 99 11.95 -5.48 -4.41
N ASP A 100 13.23 -5.81 -4.36
CA ASP A 100 14.03 -5.80 -3.13
C ASP A 100 14.83 -4.51 -2.92
N SER A 101 14.73 -3.55 -3.84
CA SER A 101 15.43 -2.27 -3.73
C SER A 101 14.82 -1.38 -2.66
N GLU A 102 15.66 -0.58 -2.03
CA GLU A 102 15.24 0.51 -1.17
C GLU A 102 14.82 1.72 -2.02
N ILE A 103 13.78 2.41 -1.62
CA ILE A 103 13.33 3.67 -2.22
C ILE A 103 13.78 4.82 -1.34
N ASP A 104 14.52 5.76 -1.89
CA ASP A 104 14.83 7.03 -1.25
C ASP A 104 13.61 7.94 -1.31
N ILE A 105 13.12 8.36 -0.15
CA ILE A 105 12.02 9.32 -0.02
C ILE A 105 12.59 10.73 0.05
N VAL A 106 12.33 11.51 -0.99
CA VAL A 106 12.69 12.93 -1.09
C VAL A 106 11.65 13.79 -0.36
N CYS A 107 10.36 13.47 -0.53
CA CYS A 107 9.27 14.16 0.17
C CYS A 107 8.05 13.24 0.29
N GLY A 108 7.51 13.14 1.50
CA GLY A 108 6.23 12.50 1.79
C GLY A 108 5.10 13.52 1.95
N TYR A 109 4.35 13.43 3.06
CA TYR A 109 3.30 14.37 3.42
C TYR A 109 3.86 15.79 3.62
N ARG A 110 3.10 16.77 3.21
CA ARG A 110 3.36 18.20 3.46
C ARG A 110 2.14 18.86 4.10
N THR A 111 2.32 19.49 5.26
CA THR A 111 1.31 20.36 5.83
C THR A 111 1.04 21.57 4.90
N PRO A 112 -0.11 22.26 5.02
CA PRO A 112 -0.34 23.51 4.32
C PRO A 112 0.75 24.54 4.58
N TRP A 113 1.29 24.58 5.82
CA TRP A 113 2.40 25.45 6.18
C TRP A 113 3.69 25.11 5.39
N SER A 114 4.11 23.83 5.40
CA SER A 114 5.28 23.39 4.65
C SER A 114 5.12 23.60 3.14
N ASN A 115 3.93 23.41 2.59
CA ASN A 115 3.67 23.67 1.19
C ASN A 115 3.78 25.17 0.85
N ASN A 116 3.25 26.06 1.69
CA ASN A 116 3.40 27.50 1.53
C ASN A 116 4.85 27.95 1.66
N TYR A 117 5.56 27.47 2.69
CA TYR A 117 7.00 27.74 2.84
C TYR A 117 7.77 27.40 1.57
N LEU A 118 7.54 26.22 0.99
CA LEU A 118 8.20 25.81 -0.26
C LEU A 118 7.81 26.71 -1.44
N ARG A 119 6.56 27.15 -1.55
CA ARG A 119 6.12 28.06 -2.61
C ARG A 119 6.78 29.44 -2.56
N GLU A 120 7.11 29.91 -1.38
CA GLU A 120 7.79 31.19 -1.16
C GLU A 120 9.30 31.10 -1.43
N HIS A 121 9.90 29.90 -1.30
CA HIS A 121 11.35 29.70 -1.38
C HIS A 121 11.81 28.89 -2.60
N SER A 122 10.87 28.39 -3.42
CA SER A 122 11.18 27.60 -4.62
C SER A 122 10.11 27.76 -5.69
N ASN A 123 10.48 27.46 -6.94
CA ASN A 123 9.55 27.48 -8.07
C ASN A 123 8.89 26.13 -8.30
N GLY A 124 7.71 26.13 -8.91
CA GLY A 124 7.03 24.92 -9.38
C GLY A 124 6.23 24.16 -8.34
N VAL A 125 6.04 24.70 -7.12
CA VAL A 125 5.23 24.08 -6.08
C VAL A 125 3.76 24.44 -6.27
N ALA A 126 2.90 23.44 -6.47
CA ALA A 126 1.47 23.62 -6.68
C ALA A 126 0.77 24.16 -5.42
N LEU A 127 -0.24 25.05 -5.62
CA LEU A 127 -1.09 25.55 -4.53
C LEU A 127 -1.90 24.41 -3.89
N HIS A 128 -2.45 23.52 -4.72
CA HIS A 128 -3.23 22.36 -4.30
C HIS A 128 -2.44 21.08 -4.59
N SER A 129 -1.40 20.84 -3.78
CA SER A 129 -0.52 19.70 -3.95
C SER A 129 -1.12 18.40 -3.42
N GLN A 130 -0.92 17.28 -4.13
CA GLN A 130 -1.30 15.94 -3.67
C GLN A 130 -0.53 15.52 -2.41
N HIS A 131 0.67 16.07 -2.16
CA HIS A 131 1.39 15.87 -0.89
C HIS A 131 0.59 16.33 0.33
N MET A 132 -0.20 17.43 0.23
CA MET A 132 -1.07 17.90 1.33
C MET A 132 -2.27 16.98 1.58
N GLN A 133 -2.56 16.08 0.64
CA GLN A 133 -3.64 15.10 0.74
C GLN A 133 -3.13 13.72 1.19
N ALA A 134 -1.82 13.57 1.45
CA ALA A 134 -1.16 12.28 1.65
C ALA A 134 -1.47 11.28 0.50
N LYS A 135 -1.33 11.74 -0.75
CA LYS A 135 -1.59 10.99 -1.98
C LYS A 135 -0.44 11.07 -2.96
N ALA A 136 0.71 11.58 -2.55
CA ALA A 136 1.89 11.76 -3.39
C ALA A 136 3.16 11.55 -2.60
N ILE A 137 4.18 11.04 -3.29
CA ILE A 137 5.54 10.86 -2.78
C ILE A 137 6.53 11.27 -3.88
N ASP A 138 7.57 12.01 -3.51
CA ASP A 138 8.72 12.28 -4.35
C ASP A 138 9.81 11.25 -4.03
N ILE A 139 10.27 10.52 -5.06
CA ILE A 139 11.14 9.35 -4.88
C ILE A 139 12.36 9.36 -5.82
N ARG A 140 13.38 8.63 -5.41
CA ARG A 140 14.40 8.06 -6.30
C ARG A 140 14.68 6.61 -5.88
N ILE A 141 15.24 5.82 -6.77
CA ILE A 141 15.61 4.44 -6.49
C ILE A 141 17.13 4.33 -6.75
N PRO A 142 17.96 4.09 -5.72
CA PRO A 142 19.40 3.96 -5.88
C PRO A 142 19.77 2.95 -6.96
N GLY A 143 20.65 3.36 -7.87
CA GLY A 143 21.09 2.50 -8.99
C GLY A 143 20.15 2.44 -10.19
N VAL A 144 18.96 3.08 -10.14
CA VAL A 144 18.01 3.17 -11.26
C VAL A 144 17.95 4.62 -11.75
N PRO A 145 18.27 4.92 -13.02
CA PRO A 145 18.15 6.27 -13.57
C PRO A 145 16.72 6.80 -13.41
N THR A 146 16.56 8.03 -12.93
CA THR A 146 15.23 8.63 -12.68
C THR A 146 14.36 8.72 -13.93
N VAL A 147 14.94 8.77 -15.12
CA VAL A 147 14.21 8.65 -16.39
C VAL A 147 13.50 7.31 -16.53
N GLN A 148 14.11 6.22 -16.08
CA GLN A 148 13.49 4.87 -16.11
C GLN A 148 12.38 4.76 -15.07
N VAL A 149 12.58 5.36 -13.87
CA VAL A 149 11.53 5.45 -12.83
C VAL A 149 10.30 6.19 -13.37
N ARG A 150 10.51 7.35 -14.03
CA ARG A 150 9.45 8.11 -14.70
C ARG A 150 8.69 7.25 -15.72
N ASP A 151 9.43 6.59 -16.63
CA ASP A 151 8.82 5.82 -17.72
C ASP A 151 8.00 4.63 -17.20
N ALA A 152 8.50 3.97 -16.15
CA ALA A 152 7.77 2.90 -15.46
C ALA A 152 6.50 3.43 -14.78
N ALA A 153 6.56 4.59 -14.09
CA ALA A 153 5.42 5.22 -13.45
C ALA A 153 4.36 5.65 -14.48
N LEU A 154 4.78 6.25 -15.60
CA LEU A 154 3.88 6.61 -16.71
C LEU A 154 3.20 5.37 -17.32
N PHE A 155 3.91 4.26 -17.43
CA PHE A 155 3.35 3.00 -17.95
C PHE A 155 2.22 2.48 -17.06
N LEU A 156 2.34 2.62 -15.74
CA LEU A 156 1.33 2.13 -14.78
C LEU A 156 0.00 2.90 -14.86
N LYS A 157 0.00 4.16 -15.29
CA LYS A 157 -1.20 5.01 -15.44
C LYS A 157 -2.06 5.10 -14.18
N ARG A 158 -1.42 5.14 -13.00
CA ARG A 158 -2.13 5.10 -11.72
C ARG A 158 -2.47 6.49 -11.17
N GLY A 159 -1.82 7.55 -11.66
CA GLY A 159 -2.02 8.92 -11.21
C GLY A 159 -1.09 9.90 -11.90
N GLY A 160 -0.70 10.96 -11.19
CA GLY A 160 0.22 11.97 -11.69
C GLY A 160 1.67 11.51 -11.63
N VAL A 161 2.46 11.90 -12.63
CA VAL A 161 3.90 11.67 -12.71
C VAL A 161 4.60 12.98 -13.06
N GLY A 162 5.44 13.48 -12.16
CA GLY A 162 6.30 14.66 -12.36
C GLY A 162 7.76 14.25 -12.50
N TYR A 163 8.47 14.76 -13.50
CA TYR A 163 9.88 14.44 -13.71
C TYR A 163 10.77 15.64 -13.43
N TYR A 164 11.62 15.52 -12.43
CA TYR A 164 12.51 16.58 -11.96
C TYR A 164 13.99 16.21 -12.19
N ALA A 165 14.40 16.23 -13.46
CA ALA A 165 15.73 15.78 -13.88
C ALA A 165 16.89 16.48 -13.16
N GLN A 166 16.78 17.81 -12.93
CA GLN A 166 17.82 18.58 -12.26
C GLN A 166 17.94 18.26 -10.76
N SER A 167 16.82 17.94 -10.13
CA SER A 167 16.75 17.58 -8.70
C SER A 167 16.84 16.07 -8.48
N ASP A 168 16.95 15.30 -9.54
CA ASP A 168 17.13 13.86 -9.59
C ASP A 168 16.06 13.12 -8.76
N PHE A 169 14.77 13.41 -9.01
CA PHE A 169 13.66 12.66 -8.44
C PHE A 169 12.44 12.60 -9.37
N VAL A 170 11.54 11.68 -9.06
CA VAL A 170 10.25 11.53 -9.72
C VAL A 170 9.14 11.69 -8.68
N HIS A 171 8.18 12.56 -8.96
CA HIS A 171 6.92 12.64 -8.25
C HIS A 171 5.97 11.57 -8.75
N VAL A 172 5.36 10.85 -7.84
CA VAL A 172 4.27 9.91 -8.14
C VAL A 172 3.09 10.21 -7.23
N ASP A 173 1.86 10.07 -7.75
CA ASP A 173 0.64 10.25 -6.96
C ASP A 173 -0.51 9.36 -7.47
N VAL A 174 -1.55 9.20 -6.64
CA VAL A 174 -2.77 8.44 -6.96
C VAL A 174 -3.98 9.35 -7.26
N GLY A 175 -3.71 10.57 -7.65
CA GLY A 175 -4.71 11.51 -8.18
C GLY A 175 -5.08 11.24 -9.63
N PRO A 176 -5.64 12.24 -10.34
CA PRO A 176 -5.92 12.11 -11.78
C PRO A 176 -4.65 11.85 -12.60
N VAL A 177 -4.75 10.99 -13.61
CA VAL A 177 -3.62 10.67 -14.52
C VAL A 177 -3.20 11.93 -15.28
N ARG A 178 -1.95 12.35 -15.08
CA ARG A 178 -1.32 13.50 -15.72
C ARG A 178 0.20 13.41 -15.62
N HIS A 179 0.91 14.25 -16.37
CA HIS A 179 2.38 14.31 -16.28
C HIS A 179 2.89 15.73 -16.60
N TRP A 180 4.08 16.04 -16.12
CA TRP A 180 4.79 17.32 -16.38
C TRP A 180 6.30 17.17 -16.24
#